data_35bcb0d6c8875ec964f4a17cbd93dc98
#
_entry.id   35bcb0d6c8875ec964f4a17cbd93dc98
#
_cell.length_a   1.000
_cell.length_b   1.000
_cell.length_c   1.000
_cell.angle_alpha   90.00
_cell.angle_beta   90.00
_cell.angle_gamma   90.00
#
_symmetry.space_group_name_H-M   'P 1'
#
loop_
_entity.id
_entity.type
_entity.pdbx_description
1 polymer ?
#
loop_
_entity_poly.entity_id
_entity_poly.type
_entity_poly.pdbx_seq_one_letter_code
_entity_poly.pdbx_strand_id
1 'polypeptide(L)' 'MSAKFEIYKDKAGEFRFRLKAANGEIIASSEGYSSKQACENGIKSVKANAADAGIDDQT' A
#
# COMPACT_ATOMS: atom_id res chain seq x y z
N MET A 1 13.34 13.94 -3.90
CA MET A 1 12.93 12.57 -3.57
C MET A 1 11.43 12.51 -3.42
N SER A 2 10.82 11.43 -3.80
CA SER A 2 9.37 11.31 -3.78
C SER A 2 8.94 10.02 -3.05
N ALA A 3 7.68 10.03 -2.58
CA ALA A 3 7.08 8.83 -2.02
C ALA A 3 6.96 7.75 -3.09
N LYS A 4 6.91 6.50 -2.66
CA LYS A 4 6.76 5.38 -3.59
C LYS A 4 6.04 4.22 -2.94
N PHE A 5 5.37 3.43 -3.78
CA PHE A 5 4.83 2.14 -3.39
C PHE A 5 5.88 1.09 -3.73
N GLU A 6 6.15 0.21 -2.76
CA GLU A 6 7.05 -0.92 -2.98
C GLU A 6 6.25 -2.20 -2.91
N ILE A 7 6.41 -3.06 -3.90
CA ILE A 7 5.77 -4.38 -3.90
C ILE A 7 6.82 -5.40 -3.51
N TYR A 8 6.46 -6.29 -2.61
CA TYR A 8 7.37 -7.34 -2.17
C TYR A 8 6.58 -8.63 -1.89
N LYS A 9 7.28 -9.73 -1.79
CA LYS A 9 6.69 -11.02 -1.47
C LYS A 9 7.01 -11.33 -0.01
N ASP A 10 5.99 -11.76 0.76
CA ASP A 10 6.21 -12.11 2.15
C ASP A 10 6.63 -13.58 2.30
N LYS A 11 6.82 -14.02 3.53
CA LYS A 11 7.28 -15.39 3.82
C LYS A 11 6.29 -16.45 3.39
N ALA A 12 5.01 -16.10 3.32
CA ALA A 12 3.96 -17.01 2.88
C ALA A 12 3.83 -17.07 1.37
N GLY A 13 4.63 -16.28 0.64
CA GLY A 13 4.59 -16.24 -0.82
C GLY A 13 3.51 -15.32 -1.36
N GLU A 14 2.89 -14.51 -0.52
CA GLU A 14 1.88 -13.56 -0.95
C GLU A 14 2.51 -12.24 -1.31
N PHE A 15 1.88 -11.53 -2.23
CA PHE A 15 2.33 -10.20 -2.65
C PHE A 15 1.75 -9.16 -1.72
N ARG A 16 2.60 -8.24 -1.27
CA ARG A 16 2.20 -7.13 -0.41
C ARG A 16 2.79 -5.85 -0.96
N PHE A 17 2.19 -4.72 -0.59
CA PHE A 17 2.79 -3.43 -0.89
C PHE A 17 2.93 -2.61 0.38
N ARG A 18 3.82 -1.64 0.33
CA ARG A 18 3.94 -0.63 1.38
C ARG A 18 4.16 0.71 0.73
N LEU A 19 3.68 1.75 1.38
CA LEU A 19 3.85 3.12 0.93
C LEU A 19 4.91 3.78 1.78
N LYS A 20 5.97 4.24 1.14
CA LYS A 20 7.05 4.97 1.81
C LYS A 20 6.94 6.45 1.49
N ALA A 21 7.09 7.27 2.52
CA ALA A 21 7.21 8.70 2.35
C ALA A 21 8.56 9.05 1.72
N ALA A 22 8.71 10.31 1.33
CA ALA A 22 9.95 10.78 0.69
C ALA A 22 11.18 10.60 1.57
N ASN A 23 11.00 10.63 2.91
CA ASN A 23 12.09 10.42 3.85
C ASN A 23 12.41 8.95 4.12
N GLY A 24 11.75 8.02 3.41
CA GLY A 24 11.97 6.59 3.58
C GLY A 24 11.12 5.93 4.66
N GLU A 25 10.28 6.68 5.33
CA GLU A 25 9.42 6.15 6.39
C GLU A 25 8.24 5.38 5.81
N ILE A 26 7.96 4.19 6.36
CA ILE A 26 6.79 3.42 5.94
C ILE A 26 5.56 3.99 6.62
N ILE A 27 4.61 4.50 5.84
CA ILE A 27 3.41 5.15 6.36
C ILE A 27 2.15 4.30 6.20
N ALA A 28 2.20 3.26 5.38
CA ALA A 28 1.08 2.34 5.20
C ALA A 28 1.58 1.03 4.62
N SER A 29 0.87 -0.04 4.90
CA SER A 29 1.17 -1.35 4.32
C SER A 29 -0.13 -2.09 4.05
N SER A 30 -0.07 -3.08 3.16
CA SER A 30 -1.24 -3.83 2.73
C SER A 30 -1.30 -5.21 3.37
N GLU A 31 -2.45 -5.85 3.19
CA GLU A 31 -2.61 -7.29 3.42
C GLU A 31 -1.93 -8.06 2.28
N GLY A 32 -1.90 -9.40 2.40
CA GLY A 32 -1.35 -10.25 1.36
C GLY A 32 -2.33 -10.46 0.22
N TYR A 33 -1.82 -10.40 -0.99
CA TYR A 33 -2.56 -10.69 -2.22
C TYR A 33 -2.02 -11.97 -2.84
N SER A 34 -2.89 -12.73 -3.48
CA SER A 34 -2.49 -14.00 -4.10
C SER A 34 -1.74 -13.80 -5.41
N SER A 35 -1.83 -12.62 -6.02
CA SER A 35 -1.15 -12.34 -7.28
C SER A 35 -0.61 -10.91 -7.29
N LYS A 36 0.41 -10.71 -8.12
CA LYS A 36 0.99 -9.38 -8.31
C LYS A 36 -0.03 -8.42 -8.91
N GLN A 37 -0.86 -8.92 -9.84
CA GLN A 37 -1.90 -8.12 -10.47
C GLN A 37 -2.90 -7.59 -9.44
N ALA A 38 -3.32 -8.45 -8.51
CA ALA A 38 -4.24 -8.03 -7.45
C ALA A 38 -3.58 -6.98 -6.56
N CYS A 39 -2.30 -7.15 -6.25
CA CYS A 39 -1.55 -6.18 -5.45
C CYS A 39 -1.47 -4.83 -6.15
N GLU A 40 -1.20 -4.82 -7.46
CA GLU A 40 -1.16 -3.60 -8.25
C GLU A 40 -2.53 -2.91 -8.29
N ASN A 41 -3.61 -3.70 -8.38
CA ASN A 41 -4.95 -3.14 -8.33
C ASN A 41 -5.24 -2.49 -6.97
N GLY A 42 -4.73 -3.08 -5.89
CA GLY A 42 -4.81 -2.49 -4.57
C GLY A 42 -4.12 -1.14 -4.49
N ILE A 43 -2.95 -1.02 -5.10
CA ILE A 43 -2.22 0.25 -5.16
C ILE A 43 -3.02 1.29 -5.93
N LYS A 44 -3.62 0.91 -7.07
CA LYS A 44 -4.44 1.83 -7.84
C LYS A 44 -5.63 2.33 -7.03
N SER A 45 -6.24 1.43 -6.25
CA SER A 45 -7.37 1.80 -5.39
C SER A 45 -6.94 2.80 -4.32
N VAL A 46 -5.78 2.59 -3.71
CA VAL A 46 -5.25 3.55 -2.72
C VAL A 46 -5.05 4.91 -3.37
N LYS A 47 -4.43 4.95 -4.54
CA LYS A 47 -4.20 6.21 -5.25
C LYS A 47 -5.48 6.94 -5.58
N ALA A 48 -6.52 6.18 -5.97
CA ALA A 48 -7.79 6.77 -6.38
C ALA A 48 -8.60 7.31 -5.20
N ASN A 49 -8.45 6.72 -4.02
CA ASN A 49 -9.33 7.01 -2.88
C ASN A 49 -8.67 7.77 -1.74
N ALA A 50 -7.35 7.68 -1.61
CA ALA A 50 -6.67 8.19 -0.41
C ALA A 50 -6.84 9.69 -0.20
N ALA A 51 -6.78 10.48 -1.26
CA ALA A 51 -6.83 11.94 -1.15
C ALA A 51 -8.21 12.42 -0.64
N ASP A 52 -9.27 11.71 -1.04
CA ASP A 52 -10.64 12.10 -0.68
C ASP A 52 -11.16 11.36 0.56
N ALA A 53 -10.39 10.42 1.08
CA ALA A 53 -10.82 9.65 2.25
C ALA A 53 -10.85 10.53 3.49
N GLY A 54 -11.99 10.54 4.18
CA GLY A 54 -12.13 11.24 5.43
C GLY A 54 -11.55 10.43 6.58
N ILE A 55 -11.48 11.06 7.74
CA ILE A 55 -11.02 10.40 8.96
C ILE A 55 -12.23 9.99 9.77
N ASP A 56 -12.34 8.71 10.05
CA ASP A 56 -13.37 8.16 10.92
C ASP A 56 -12.67 7.70 12.20
N ASP A 57 -12.70 8.58 13.21
CA ASP A 57 -12.01 8.32 14.46
C ASP A 57 -12.86 7.39 15.33
N GLN A 58 -12.36 6.18 15.52
CA GLN A 58 -13.06 5.14 16.29
C GLN A 58 -12.41 4.88 17.65
N THR A 59 -11.54 5.78 18.10
CA THR A 59 -10.85 5.64 19.40
C THR A 59 -11.74 5.97 20.58
#